data_69660fa19ceb2548d5f9498044fd42b2
#
_entry.id   69660fa19ceb2548d5f9498044fd42b2
#
_cell.length_a   1.000
_cell.length_b   1.000
_cell.length_c   1.000
_cell.angle_alpha   90.00
_cell.angle_beta   90.00
_cell.angle_gamma   90.00
#
_symmetry.space_group_name_H-M   'P 1'
#
loop_
_entity.id
_entity.type
_entity.pdbx_description
1 polymer ?
#
loop_
_entity_poly.entity_id
_entity_poly.type
_entity_poly.pdbx_seq_one_letter_code
_entity_poly.pdbx_strand_id
1 'polypeptide(L)'
;MSATDQAAPNSVPSLDVDPFSTEFFDDMHAAHQVLREAGPVVWLAKWGIYGVARHAEVHGVLHDPVTFCSGRGVGLSDFAKEKPWRPQSIILEADPPAHTRTRAVLN
;
A
#
# COMPACT_ATOMS: atom_id res chain seq x y z
N MET A 1 13.90 3.91 0.35
CA MET A 1 13.26 4.22 1.65
C MET A 1 13.79 3.27 2.71
N SER A 2 14.21 3.76 3.84
CA SER A 2 14.73 2.93 4.92
C SER A 2 13.62 2.58 5.91
N ALA A 3 13.70 1.38 6.51
CA ALA A 3 12.77 0.97 7.54
C ALA A 3 13.15 1.68 8.86
N THR A 4 12.29 2.56 9.34
CA THR A 4 12.46 3.26 10.61
C THR A 4 11.13 3.31 11.34
N ASP A 5 11.19 3.24 12.67
CA ASP A 5 9.98 3.38 13.46
C ASP A 5 9.50 4.84 13.41
N GLN A 6 8.26 5.03 13.05
CA GLN A 6 7.63 6.34 12.93
C GLN A 6 6.36 6.39 13.78
N ALA A 7 6.05 7.57 14.29
CA ALA A 7 4.85 7.76 15.09
C ALA A 7 3.59 7.59 14.23
N ALA A 8 2.58 6.91 14.77
CA ALA A 8 1.31 6.77 14.10
C ALA A 8 0.57 8.11 14.04
N PRO A 9 -0.01 8.46 12.86
CA PRO A 9 -0.87 9.64 12.75
C PRO A 9 -2.20 9.39 13.48
N ASN A 10 -2.67 10.36 14.23
CA ASN A 10 -3.95 10.30 14.94
C ASN A 10 -4.03 9.09 15.89
N SER A 11 -5.19 8.45 15.97
CA SER A 11 -5.46 7.31 16.86
C SER A 11 -5.42 5.96 16.16
N VAL A 12 -4.78 5.88 15.00
CA VAL A 12 -4.64 4.62 14.27
C VAL A 12 -3.69 3.70 15.02
N PRO A 13 -4.04 2.41 15.21
CA PRO A 13 -3.14 1.46 15.88
C PRO A 13 -1.81 1.34 15.16
N SER A 14 -0.71 1.35 15.90
CA SER A 14 0.64 1.20 15.39
C SER A 14 1.14 -0.21 15.64
N LEU A 15 1.68 -0.85 14.62
CA LEU A 15 2.21 -2.21 14.70
C LEU A 15 3.64 -2.27 14.22
N ASP A 16 4.40 -3.22 14.79
CA ASP A 16 5.77 -3.52 14.39
C ASP A 16 5.87 -4.55 13.27
N VAL A 17 4.74 -5.00 12.75
CA VAL A 17 4.71 -5.99 11.68
C VAL A 17 5.40 -5.43 10.44
N ASP A 18 6.35 -6.19 9.92
CA ASP A 18 7.07 -5.86 8.69
C ASP A 18 6.63 -6.82 7.58
N PRO A 19 5.77 -6.36 6.64
CA PRO A 19 5.27 -7.23 5.58
C PRO A 19 6.33 -7.67 4.56
N PHE A 20 7.54 -7.14 4.67
CA PHE A 20 8.65 -7.49 3.79
C PHE A 20 9.70 -8.34 4.50
N SER A 21 9.40 -8.82 5.71
CA SER A 21 10.33 -9.63 6.50
C SER A 21 10.15 -11.12 6.20
N THR A 22 11.21 -11.89 6.48
CA THR A 22 11.15 -13.34 6.38
C THR A 22 10.12 -13.93 7.34
N GLU A 23 10.03 -13.39 8.55
CA GLU A 23 9.07 -13.82 9.56
C GLU A 23 7.63 -13.68 9.06
N PHE A 24 7.34 -12.59 8.35
CA PHE A 24 6.02 -12.38 7.77
C PHE A 24 5.70 -13.46 6.72
N PHE A 25 6.65 -13.75 5.85
CA PHE A 25 6.45 -14.73 4.77
C PHE A 25 6.43 -16.18 5.29
N ASP A 26 7.08 -16.46 6.41
CA ASP A 26 7.08 -17.80 7.00
C ASP A 26 5.69 -18.21 7.49
N ASP A 27 4.89 -17.27 7.97
CA ASP A 27 3.50 -17.53 8.37
C ASP A 27 2.62 -16.32 8.06
N MET A 28 2.29 -16.15 6.78
CA MET A 28 1.48 -15.03 6.32
C MET A 28 0.07 -15.04 6.91
N HIS A 29 -0.50 -16.21 7.14
CA HIS A 29 -1.86 -16.31 7.69
C HIS A 29 -1.94 -15.74 9.10
N ALA A 30 -0.97 -16.06 9.94
CA ALA A 30 -0.91 -15.53 11.30
C ALA A 30 -0.65 -14.01 11.28
N ALA A 31 0.25 -13.53 10.42
CA ALA A 31 0.55 -12.11 10.29
C ALA A 31 -0.66 -11.31 9.80
N HIS A 32 -1.38 -11.83 8.80
CA HIS A 32 -2.60 -11.18 8.30
C HIS A 32 -3.69 -11.14 9.37
N GLN A 33 -3.79 -12.17 10.20
CA GLN A 33 -4.74 -12.19 11.31
C GLN A 33 -4.44 -11.07 12.31
N VAL A 34 -3.17 -10.88 12.66
CA VAL A 34 -2.75 -9.80 13.55
C VAL A 34 -3.17 -8.44 12.97
N LEU A 35 -2.95 -8.23 11.67
CA LEU A 35 -3.35 -6.98 11.01
C LEU A 35 -4.87 -6.78 11.06
N ARG A 36 -5.65 -7.83 10.76
CA ARG A 36 -7.12 -7.73 10.77
C ARG A 36 -7.69 -7.46 12.15
N GLU A 37 -7.11 -8.08 13.18
CA GLU A 37 -7.59 -7.93 14.56
C GLU A 37 -7.22 -6.58 15.16
N ALA A 38 -6.13 -5.97 14.69
CA ALA A 38 -5.68 -4.68 15.21
C ALA A 38 -6.63 -3.53 14.87
N GLY A 39 -7.28 -3.58 13.71
CA GLY A 39 -8.23 -2.56 13.32
C GLY A 39 -8.48 -2.53 11.80
N PRO A 40 -9.42 -1.70 11.35
CA PRO A 40 -9.70 -1.56 9.92
C PRO A 40 -8.55 -0.91 9.16
N VAL A 41 -7.80 -0.02 9.81
CA VAL A 41 -6.59 0.60 9.27
C VAL A 41 -5.52 0.54 10.35
N VAL A 42 -4.30 0.18 9.97
CA VAL A 42 -3.18 0.12 10.90
C VAL A 42 -2.01 0.94 10.35
N TRP A 43 -1.15 1.40 11.25
CA TRP A 43 0.09 2.08 10.91
C TRP A 43 1.24 1.11 11.03
N LEU A 44 1.94 0.86 9.93
CA LEU A 44 3.12 0.00 9.91
C LEU A 44 4.34 0.87 10.18
N ALA A 45 4.73 0.94 11.46
CA ALA A 45 5.68 1.93 11.96
C ALA A 45 7.06 1.82 11.32
N LYS A 46 7.50 0.61 10.99
CA LYS A 46 8.81 0.40 10.38
C LYS A 46 8.95 1.08 9.03
N TRP A 47 7.86 1.18 8.28
CA TRP A 47 7.87 1.73 6.92
C TRP A 47 7.15 3.06 6.80
N GLY A 48 6.46 3.50 7.86
CA GLY A 48 5.70 4.75 7.84
C GLY A 48 4.59 4.74 6.80
N ILE A 49 3.86 3.63 6.70
CA ILE A 49 2.77 3.45 5.75
C ILE A 49 1.54 2.91 6.45
N TYR A 50 0.37 3.17 5.87
CA TYR A 50 -0.87 2.55 6.31
C TYR A 50 -1.01 1.16 5.72
N GLY A 51 -1.65 0.26 6.48
CA GLY A 51 -2.01 -1.07 6.01
C GLY A 51 -3.48 -1.34 6.22
N VAL A 52 -4.09 -2.05 5.29
CA VAL A 52 -5.46 -2.55 5.40
C VAL A 52 -5.45 -4.04 5.09
N ALA A 53 -6.20 -4.82 5.87
CA ALA A 53 -6.22 -6.27 5.73
C ALA A 53 -7.63 -6.87 5.77
N ARG A 54 -8.65 -6.05 6.07
CA ARG A 54 -10.05 -6.49 6.07
C ARG A 54 -10.66 -6.31 4.69
N HIS A 55 -11.51 -7.23 4.30
CA HIS A 55 -12.12 -7.24 2.97
C HIS A 55 -12.79 -5.91 2.60
N ALA A 56 -13.56 -5.33 3.50
CA ALA A 56 -14.30 -4.09 3.22
C ALA A 56 -13.34 -2.93 2.90
N GLU A 57 -12.27 -2.76 3.69
CA GLU A 57 -11.29 -1.69 3.52
C GLU A 57 -10.44 -1.92 2.27
N VAL A 58 -10.01 -3.14 2.01
CA VAL A 58 -9.26 -3.48 0.79
C VAL A 58 -10.11 -3.20 -0.44
N HIS A 59 -11.37 -3.62 -0.43
CA HIS A 59 -12.31 -3.36 -1.52
C HIS A 59 -12.49 -1.85 -1.75
N GLY A 60 -12.66 -1.08 -0.67
CA GLY A 60 -12.82 0.37 -0.74
C GLY A 60 -11.60 1.07 -1.34
N VAL A 61 -10.40 0.67 -0.93
CA VAL A 61 -9.14 1.23 -1.45
C VAL A 61 -9.01 0.95 -2.96
N LEU A 62 -9.27 -0.30 -3.37
CA LEU A 62 -9.12 -0.70 -4.76
C LEU A 62 -10.16 -0.06 -5.69
N HIS A 63 -11.30 0.35 -5.15
CA HIS A 63 -12.38 0.95 -5.93
C HIS A 63 -12.42 2.49 -5.89
N ASP A 64 -11.41 3.11 -5.28
CA ASP A 64 -11.33 4.57 -5.18
C ASP A 64 -9.98 5.08 -5.73
N PRO A 65 -9.85 5.18 -7.06
CA PRO A 65 -8.58 5.60 -7.67
C PRO A 65 -8.28 7.09 -7.49
N VAL A 66 -9.24 7.89 -7.07
CA VAL A 66 -9.02 9.32 -6.82
C VAL A 66 -8.29 9.52 -5.50
N THR A 67 -8.78 8.88 -4.44
CA THR A 67 -8.17 8.97 -3.10
C THR A 67 -6.89 8.14 -3.03
N PHE A 68 -6.93 6.92 -3.56
CA PHE A 68 -5.83 5.96 -3.53
C PHE A 68 -5.26 5.77 -4.93
N CYS A 69 -4.58 6.80 -5.41
CA CYS A 69 -4.10 6.84 -6.78
C CYS A 69 -2.88 5.92 -6.99
N SER A 70 -2.71 5.48 -8.23
CA SER A 70 -1.56 4.65 -8.63
C SER A 70 -0.50 5.43 -9.38
N GLY A 71 -0.82 6.64 -9.84
CA GLY A 71 0.08 7.45 -10.66
C GLY A 71 1.36 7.92 -9.96
N ARG A 72 1.40 7.84 -8.63
CA ARG A 72 2.57 8.22 -7.83
C ARG A 72 3.45 7.02 -7.45
N GLY A 73 3.17 5.86 -7.99
CA GLY A 73 3.87 4.62 -7.71
C GLY A 73 3.02 3.66 -6.90
N VAL A 74 3.28 2.38 -7.07
CA VAL A 74 2.55 1.29 -6.37
C VAL A 74 3.46 0.52 -5.42
N GLY A 75 4.68 0.98 -5.21
CA GLY A 75 5.62 0.43 -4.25
C GLY A 75 5.76 1.32 -3.02
N LEU A 76 6.93 1.28 -2.39
CA LEU A 76 7.21 2.03 -1.18
C LEU A 76 7.66 3.47 -1.45
N SER A 77 8.02 3.79 -2.69
CA SER A 77 8.45 5.14 -3.09
C SER A 77 7.30 5.92 -3.69
N ASP A 78 7.23 7.20 -3.33
CA ASP A 78 6.26 8.14 -3.92
C ASP A 78 6.96 8.90 -5.06
N PHE A 79 6.57 8.63 -6.29
CA PHE A 79 7.18 9.22 -7.48
C PHE A 79 6.96 10.73 -7.60
N ALA A 80 6.03 11.28 -6.83
CA ALA A 80 5.86 12.74 -6.75
C ALA A 80 6.90 13.40 -5.84
N LYS A 81 7.50 12.64 -4.93
CA LYS A 81 8.49 13.13 -3.94
C LYS A 81 9.90 12.64 -4.22
N GLU A 82 10.04 11.48 -4.85
CA GLU A 82 11.32 10.83 -5.09
C GLU A 82 11.46 10.53 -6.58
N LYS A 83 12.69 10.57 -7.07
CA LYS A 83 12.97 10.17 -8.46
C LYS A 83 12.75 8.67 -8.60
N PRO A 84 11.94 8.21 -9.57
CA PRO A 84 11.77 6.77 -9.80
C PRO A 84 13.09 6.10 -10.16
N TRP A 85 13.32 4.90 -9.61
CA TRP A 85 14.50 4.10 -9.95
C TRP A 85 14.33 3.36 -11.28
N ARG A 86 13.13 3.38 -11.84
CA ARG A 86 12.76 2.79 -13.11
C ARG A 86 11.70 3.67 -13.79
N PRO A 87 11.48 3.50 -15.11
CA PRO A 87 10.36 4.20 -15.77
C PRO A 87 9.02 3.84 -15.12
N GLN A 88 8.14 4.83 -15.06
CA GLN A 88 6.80 4.63 -14.53
C GLN A 88 6.01 3.69 -15.45
N SER A 89 5.35 2.69 -14.87
CA SER A 89 4.53 1.76 -15.63
C SER A 89 3.27 2.45 -16.17
N ILE A 90 3.02 2.33 -17.46
CA ILE A 90 1.82 2.90 -18.10
C ILE A 90 0.54 2.15 -17.75
N ILE A 91 0.66 0.98 -17.14
CA ILE A 91 -0.49 0.16 -16.72
C ILE A 91 -0.66 0.21 -15.21
N LEU A 92 0.40 -0.12 -14.46
CA LEU A 92 0.33 -0.23 -13.00
C LEU A 92 0.33 1.13 -12.31
N GLU A 93 1.07 2.09 -12.85
CA GLU A 93 1.31 3.38 -12.20
C GLU A 93 0.66 4.52 -12.97
N ALA A 94 -0.57 4.29 -13.39
CA ALA A 94 -1.37 5.25 -14.13
C ALA A 94 -2.78 5.32 -13.55
N ASP A 95 -3.35 6.51 -13.58
CA ASP A 95 -4.73 6.76 -13.14
C ASP A 95 -5.62 7.06 -14.34
N PRO A 96 -6.96 6.96 -14.18
CA PRO A 96 -7.87 7.41 -15.23
C PRO A 96 -7.62 8.88 -15.59
N PRO A 97 -7.75 9.29 -16.85
CA PRO A 97 -8.23 8.49 -18.00
C PRO A 97 -7.14 7.69 -18.72
N ALA A 98 -5.84 7.92 -18.43
CA ALA A 98 -4.74 7.22 -19.12
C ALA A 98 -4.80 5.71 -18.89
N HIS A 99 -5.02 5.29 -17.65
CA HIS A 99 -5.15 3.88 -17.29
C HIS A 99 -6.30 3.21 -18.05
N THR A 100 -7.45 3.87 -18.12
CA THR A 100 -8.63 3.35 -18.80
C THR A 100 -8.35 3.11 -20.28
N ARG A 101 -7.67 4.04 -20.95
CA ARG A 101 -7.32 3.90 -22.36
C ARG A 101 -6.34 2.74 -22.59
N THR A 102 -5.34 2.60 -21.73
CA THR A 102 -4.36 1.52 -21.85
C THR A 102 -5.01 0.16 -21.62
N ARG A 103 -5.83 0.04 -20.59
CA ARG A 103 -6.55 -1.21 -20.30
C ARG A 103 -7.50 -1.63 -21.41
N ALA A 104 -8.13 -0.68 -22.09
CA ALA A 104 -9.04 -0.97 -23.19
C ALA A 104 -8.33 -1.69 -24.36
N VAL A 105 -7.04 -1.42 -24.56
CA VAL A 105 -6.24 -2.11 -25.59
C VAL A 105 -5.97 -3.56 -25.21
N LEU A 106 -5.85 -3.85 -23.93
CA LEU A 106 -5.49 -5.18 -23.40
C LEU A 106 -6.70 -6.11 -23.20
N ASN A 107 -7.88 -5.56 -23.12
CA ASN A 107 -9.11 -6.34 -22.89
C ASN A 107 -9.73 -6.89 -24.17
#